data_9f0d1d1c550da24d92d3a9edcac947d3
#
_entry.id   9f0d1d1c550da24d92d3a9edcac947d3
#
_cell.length_a   1.000
_cell.length_b   1.000
_cell.length_c   1.000
_cell.angle_alpha   90.00
_cell.angle_beta   90.00
_cell.angle_gamma   90.00
#
_symmetry.space_group_name_H-M   'P 1'
#
loop_
_entity.id
_entity.type
_entity.pdbx_description
1 polymer ?
#
loop_
_entity_poly.entity_id
_entity_poly.type
_entity_poly.pdbx_seq_one_letter_code
_entity_poly.pdbx_strand_id
1 'polypeptide(L)'
;MQTNQPTYFDYNAATPLRAAAKEKLLEVIDHPCNASAVHQFGRKARTYVEEARRQVATALNTPPETVIFTSGAPESNNTVFMNYFDLPILVSAIEHPTVAKAVPDDITEPVRVLETGVLDLEALEVR
;
A
#
# COMPACT_ATOMS: atom_id res chain seq x y z
N MET A 1 21.60 31.69 -14.60
CA MET A 1 20.35 31.31 -15.26
C MET A 1 19.55 30.52 -14.24
N GLN A 2 18.44 31.07 -13.72
CA GLN A 2 17.50 30.29 -12.89
C GLN A 2 16.79 29.30 -13.82
N THR A 3 17.03 28.02 -13.61
CA THR A 3 16.26 26.98 -14.28
C THR A 3 14.84 27.05 -13.74
N ASN A 4 13.92 27.57 -14.55
CA ASN A 4 12.51 27.66 -14.22
C ASN A 4 11.90 26.23 -14.33
N GLN A 5 12.30 25.33 -13.42
CA GLN A 5 11.71 24.01 -13.34
C GLN A 5 10.36 24.11 -12.63
N PRO A 6 9.32 23.47 -13.15
CA PRO A 6 8.01 23.45 -12.51
C PRO A 6 8.10 22.79 -11.13
N THR A 7 7.39 23.37 -10.17
CA THR A 7 7.29 22.77 -8.83
C THR A 7 6.31 21.62 -8.86
N TYR A 8 6.73 20.45 -8.39
CA TYR A 8 5.88 19.26 -8.31
C TYR A 8 5.14 19.25 -6.97
N PHE A 9 3.81 19.16 -7.03
CA PHE A 9 2.92 19.19 -5.86
C PHE A 9 2.12 17.92 -5.62
N ASP A 10 2.18 16.95 -6.53
CA ASP A 10 1.33 15.75 -6.47
C ASP A 10 2.00 14.58 -5.73
N TYR A 11 2.40 14.84 -4.49
CA TYR A 11 3.03 13.81 -3.63
C TYR A 11 2.06 12.69 -3.22
N ASN A 12 0.76 12.90 -3.34
CA ASN A 12 -0.24 11.85 -3.09
C ASN A 12 -0.24 10.78 -4.20
N ALA A 13 0.02 11.17 -5.45
CA ALA A 13 0.13 10.24 -6.55
C ALA A 13 1.49 9.51 -6.55
N ALA A 14 2.58 10.26 -6.40
CA ALA A 14 3.94 9.70 -6.34
C ALA A 14 4.91 10.67 -5.68
N THR A 15 5.90 10.14 -4.96
CA THR A 15 7.00 10.94 -4.40
C THR A 15 8.30 10.68 -5.14
N PRO A 16 9.19 11.67 -5.27
CA PRO A 16 10.53 11.44 -5.80
C PRO A 16 11.27 10.38 -4.98
N LEU A 17 12.01 9.51 -5.67
CA LEU A 17 12.79 8.47 -5.02
C LEU A 17 13.88 9.08 -4.15
N ARG A 18 13.95 8.69 -2.89
CA ARG A 18 15.00 9.12 -1.97
C ARG A 18 16.35 8.57 -2.41
N ALA A 19 17.44 9.35 -2.21
CA ALA A 19 18.79 8.95 -2.60
C ALA A 19 19.18 7.57 -2.01
N ALA A 20 18.96 7.34 -0.72
CA ALA A 20 19.26 6.07 -0.07
C ALA A 20 18.45 4.89 -0.66
N ALA A 21 17.19 5.11 -1.06
CA ALA A 21 16.38 4.08 -1.71
C ALA A 21 16.89 3.77 -3.11
N LYS A 22 17.33 4.80 -3.86
CA LYS A 22 17.97 4.62 -5.17
C LYS A 22 19.27 3.81 -5.07
N GLU A 23 20.12 4.14 -4.10
CA GLU A 23 21.38 3.42 -3.86
C GLU A 23 21.10 1.94 -3.56
N LYS A 24 20.13 1.66 -2.67
CA LYS A 24 19.76 0.28 -2.34
C LYS A 24 19.15 -0.47 -3.52
N LEU A 25 18.35 0.20 -4.35
CA LEU A 25 17.81 -0.38 -5.58
C LEU A 25 18.95 -0.78 -6.55
N LEU A 26 19.93 0.11 -6.76
CA LEU A 26 21.07 -0.14 -7.64
C LEU A 26 21.98 -1.28 -7.11
N GLU A 27 22.13 -1.42 -5.79
CA GLU A 27 22.86 -2.55 -5.18
C GLU A 27 22.23 -3.90 -5.51
N VAL A 28 20.89 -3.97 -5.58
CA VAL A 28 20.15 -5.23 -5.70
C VAL A 28 19.83 -5.61 -7.13
N ILE A 29 19.61 -4.62 -8.02
CA ILE A 29 19.04 -4.84 -9.35
C ILE A 29 19.93 -5.72 -10.28
N ASP A 30 21.24 -5.70 -10.08
CA ASP A 30 22.19 -6.47 -10.87
C ASP A 30 22.32 -7.93 -10.40
N HIS A 31 21.64 -8.33 -9.32
CA HIS A 31 21.69 -9.68 -8.79
C HIS A 31 20.50 -10.52 -9.28
N PRO A 32 20.71 -11.84 -9.54
CA PRO A 32 19.61 -12.77 -9.76
C PRO A 32 18.72 -12.84 -8.51
N CYS A 33 17.46 -12.33 -8.59
CA CYS A 33 16.60 -12.07 -7.43
C CYS A 33 15.34 -12.94 -7.42
N ASN A 34 15.45 -14.27 -7.50
CA ASN A 34 14.33 -15.15 -7.20
C ASN A 34 14.42 -15.65 -5.75
N ALA A 35 13.70 -15.01 -4.83
CA ALA A 35 13.71 -15.33 -3.40
C ALA A 35 13.13 -16.73 -3.07
N SER A 36 12.42 -17.38 -4.00
CA SER A 36 11.89 -18.74 -3.85
C SER A 36 12.90 -19.83 -4.22
N ALA A 37 13.99 -19.48 -4.90
CA ALA A 37 14.99 -20.44 -5.32
C ALA A 37 15.84 -20.93 -4.13
N VAL A 38 16.13 -22.25 -4.11
CA VAL A 38 16.83 -22.91 -2.99
C VAL A 38 18.36 -22.76 -3.01
N HIS A 39 18.92 -22.33 -4.13
CA HIS A 39 20.37 -22.13 -4.29
C HIS A 39 20.85 -20.82 -3.62
N GLN A 40 22.17 -20.61 -3.57
CA GLN A 40 22.76 -19.46 -2.86
C GLN A 40 22.26 -18.09 -3.32
N PHE A 41 21.98 -17.87 -4.61
CA PHE A 41 21.46 -16.61 -5.12
C PHE A 41 20.01 -16.36 -4.66
N GLY A 42 19.19 -17.41 -4.63
CA GLY A 42 17.83 -17.33 -4.09
C GLY A 42 17.83 -17.04 -2.59
N ARG A 43 18.70 -17.68 -1.83
CA ARG A 43 18.85 -17.38 -0.39
C ARG A 43 19.29 -15.93 -0.15
N LYS A 44 20.23 -15.41 -0.97
CA LYS A 44 20.63 -14.00 -0.90
C LYS A 44 19.45 -13.07 -1.21
N ALA A 45 18.68 -13.35 -2.27
CA ALA A 45 17.48 -12.59 -2.60
C ALA A 45 16.46 -12.61 -1.46
N ARG A 46 16.25 -13.77 -0.83
CA ARG A 46 15.38 -13.90 0.34
C ARG A 46 15.85 -13.03 1.51
N THR A 47 17.15 -12.93 1.74
CA THR A 47 17.71 -12.07 2.79
C THR A 47 17.30 -10.61 2.59
N TYR A 48 17.32 -10.09 1.38
CA TYR A 48 16.87 -8.73 1.08
C TYR A 48 15.38 -8.53 1.40
N VAL A 49 14.54 -9.49 1.01
CA VAL A 49 13.09 -9.42 1.29
C VAL A 49 12.81 -9.43 2.79
N GLU A 50 13.46 -10.34 3.53
CA GLU A 50 13.25 -10.45 4.98
C GLU A 50 13.84 -9.28 5.76
N GLU A 51 14.91 -8.67 5.28
CA GLU A 51 15.44 -7.43 5.84
C GLU A 51 14.47 -6.26 5.64
N ALA A 52 13.95 -6.09 4.42
CA ALA A 52 12.92 -5.09 4.13
C ALA A 52 11.67 -5.29 4.99
N ARG A 53 11.22 -6.55 5.17
CA ARG A 53 10.09 -6.90 6.03
C ARG A 53 10.32 -6.45 7.47
N ARG A 54 11.48 -6.73 8.05
CA ARG A 54 11.83 -6.27 9.40
C ARG A 54 11.88 -4.76 9.53
N GLN A 55 12.40 -4.05 8.52
CA GLN A 55 12.46 -2.59 8.52
C GLN A 55 11.04 -1.97 8.50
N VAL A 56 10.15 -2.48 7.65
CA VAL A 56 8.74 -2.04 7.61
C VAL A 56 8.05 -2.36 8.94
N ALA A 57 8.20 -3.56 9.46
CA ALA A 57 7.62 -3.98 10.73
C ALA A 57 8.07 -3.08 11.89
N THR A 58 9.37 -2.75 11.95
CA THR A 58 9.91 -1.83 12.95
C THR A 58 9.30 -0.44 12.82
N ALA A 59 9.18 0.09 11.60
CA ALA A 59 8.60 1.41 11.36
C ALA A 59 7.12 1.48 11.75
N LEU A 60 6.39 0.37 11.64
CA LEU A 60 4.97 0.25 11.98
C LEU A 60 4.74 -0.26 13.41
N ASN A 61 5.80 -0.55 14.17
CA ASN A 61 5.73 -1.15 15.51
C ASN A 61 4.87 -2.43 15.55
N THR A 62 5.11 -3.35 14.59
CA THR A 62 4.37 -4.61 14.43
C THR A 62 5.33 -5.79 14.27
N PRO A 63 4.92 -7.05 14.54
CA PRO A 63 5.73 -8.22 14.26
C PRO A 63 6.00 -8.39 12.75
N PRO A 64 7.22 -8.80 12.33
CA PRO A 64 7.56 -8.95 10.91
C PRO A 64 6.65 -9.91 10.13
N GLU A 65 6.13 -10.94 10.78
CA GLU A 65 5.21 -11.93 10.17
C GLU A 65 3.85 -11.35 9.76
N THR A 66 3.49 -10.18 10.30
CA THR A 66 2.25 -9.48 9.93
C THR A 66 2.41 -8.60 8.69
N VAL A 67 3.63 -8.39 8.21
CA VAL A 67 3.91 -7.61 7.00
C VAL A 67 3.85 -8.50 5.79
N ILE A 68 2.93 -8.24 4.87
CA ILE A 68 2.78 -8.97 3.61
C ILE A 68 3.08 -8.02 2.45
N PHE A 69 4.05 -8.37 1.60
CA PHE A 69 4.33 -7.63 0.38
C PHE A 69 3.39 -8.08 -0.74
N THR A 70 2.83 -7.11 -1.44
CA THR A 70 1.93 -7.30 -2.58
C THR A 70 2.45 -6.52 -3.79
N SER A 71 1.87 -6.74 -4.96
CA SER A 71 2.22 -5.99 -6.17
C SER A 71 1.74 -4.53 -6.13
N GLY A 72 0.84 -4.18 -5.20
CA GLY A 72 0.33 -2.82 -5.02
C GLY A 72 -1.02 -2.78 -4.30
N ALA A 73 -1.54 -1.58 -4.13
CA ALA A 73 -2.79 -1.34 -3.43
C ALA A 73 -4.01 -2.14 -3.97
N PRO A 74 -4.17 -2.35 -5.29
CA PRO A 74 -5.28 -3.18 -5.79
C PRO A 74 -5.26 -4.61 -5.26
N GLU A 75 -4.09 -5.26 -5.23
CA GLU A 75 -3.96 -6.62 -4.68
C GLU A 75 -4.23 -6.62 -3.17
N SER A 76 -3.66 -5.68 -2.44
CA SER A 76 -3.87 -5.57 -0.99
C SER A 76 -5.35 -5.38 -0.65
N ASN A 77 -6.03 -4.44 -1.32
CA ASN A 77 -7.44 -4.15 -1.09
C ASN A 77 -8.32 -5.36 -1.42
N ASN A 78 -8.12 -5.99 -2.59
CA ASN A 78 -8.86 -7.18 -2.96
C ASN A 78 -8.66 -8.33 -1.96
N THR A 79 -7.42 -8.53 -1.49
CA THR A 79 -7.13 -9.57 -0.48
C THR A 79 -7.90 -9.33 0.81
N VAL A 80 -7.97 -8.07 1.28
CA VAL A 80 -8.75 -7.72 2.48
C VAL A 80 -10.24 -7.97 2.23
N PHE A 81 -10.80 -7.44 1.16
CA PHE A 81 -12.23 -7.55 0.88
C PHE A 81 -12.68 -8.99 0.68
N MET A 82 -11.90 -9.81 -0.02
CA MET A 82 -12.20 -11.23 -0.21
C MET A 82 -12.31 -12.03 1.10
N ASN A 83 -11.74 -11.55 2.20
CA ASN A 83 -11.88 -12.18 3.50
C ASN A 83 -13.12 -11.73 4.29
N TYR A 84 -13.88 -10.75 3.79
CA TYR A 84 -15.03 -10.15 4.49
C TYR A 84 -16.29 -10.08 3.64
N PHE A 85 -16.40 -10.88 2.57
CA PHE A 85 -17.58 -10.88 1.69
C PHE A 85 -18.91 -11.22 2.37
N ASP A 86 -18.87 -11.88 3.52
CA ASP A 86 -20.05 -12.23 4.29
C ASP A 86 -20.54 -11.08 5.21
N LEU A 87 -19.88 -9.94 5.18
CA LEU A 87 -20.18 -8.78 6.02
C LEU A 87 -20.44 -7.54 5.16
N PRO A 88 -21.38 -6.67 5.58
CA PRO A 88 -21.50 -5.34 4.97
C PRO A 88 -20.21 -4.54 5.19
N ILE A 89 -19.76 -3.86 4.13
CA ILE A 89 -18.52 -3.10 4.14
C ILE A 89 -18.84 -1.61 4.02
N LEU A 90 -18.45 -0.83 5.01
CA LEU A 90 -18.57 0.61 5.01
C LEU A 90 -17.44 1.22 4.16
N VAL A 91 -17.80 1.98 3.13
CA VAL A 91 -16.85 2.59 2.21
C VAL A 91 -17.07 4.10 2.18
N SER A 92 -16.02 4.88 2.39
CA SER A 92 -16.09 6.33 2.27
C SER A 92 -16.49 6.75 0.85
N ALA A 93 -17.32 7.77 0.72
CA ALA A 93 -17.76 8.29 -0.58
C ALA A 93 -16.65 8.91 -1.44
N ILE A 94 -15.46 9.13 -0.87
CA ILE A 94 -14.30 9.73 -1.54
C ILE A 94 -13.12 8.76 -1.72
N GLU A 95 -13.39 7.45 -1.57
CA GLU A 95 -12.33 6.45 -1.69
C GLU A 95 -11.74 6.37 -3.11
N HIS A 96 -10.48 5.94 -3.15
CA HIS A 96 -9.82 5.65 -4.42
C HIS A 96 -10.54 4.51 -5.16
N PRO A 97 -10.59 4.50 -6.52
CA PRO A 97 -11.24 3.44 -7.29
C PRO A 97 -10.81 2.01 -6.96
N THR A 98 -9.59 1.79 -6.44
CA THR A 98 -9.12 0.47 -5.98
C THR A 98 -9.85 -0.04 -4.74
N VAL A 99 -10.52 0.83 -4.00
CA VAL A 99 -11.42 0.47 -2.89
C VAL A 99 -12.86 0.45 -3.39
N ALA A 100 -13.34 1.57 -3.94
CA ALA A 100 -14.73 1.73 -4.33
C ALA A 100 -15.23 0.72 -5.40
N LYS A 101 -14.32 0.17 -6.24
CA LYS A 101 -14.65 -0.83 -7.27
C LYS A 101 -14.28 -2.25 -6.90
N ALA A 102 -13.60 -2.46 -5.77
CA ALA A 102 -13.18 -3.79 -5.33
C ALA A 102 -14.26 -4.49 -4.51
N VAL A 103 -15.18 -3.73 -3.91
CA VAL A 103 -16.28 -4.24 -3.10
C VAL A 103 -17.53 -4.32 -3.97
N PRO A 104 -18.26 -5.46 -4.01
CA PRO A 104 -19.54 -5.58 -4.68
C PRO A 104 -20.57 -4.59 -4.12
N ASP A 105 -21.41 -4.02 -5.00
CA ASP A 105 -22.39 -3.00 -4.64
C ASP A 105 -23.44 -3.50 -3.63
N ASP A 106 -23.76 -4.77 -3.67
CA ASP A 106 -24.77 -5.43 -2.81
C ASP A 106 -24.35 -5.57 -1.34
N ILE A 107 -23.06 -5.48 -1.05
CA ILE A 107 -22.51 -5.49 0.32
C ILE A 107 -21.85 -4.17 0.71
N THR A 108 -21.88 -3.17 -0.18
CA THR A 108 -21.26 -1.86 0.06
C THR A 108 -22.25 -0.89 0.67
N GLU A 109 -21.90 -0.31 1.80
CA GLU A 109 -22.62 0.80 2.40
C GLU A 109 -21.77 2.09 2.33
N PRO A 110 -22.17 3.07 1.51
CA PRO A 110 -21.42 4.31 1.39
C PRO A 110 -21.53 5.16 2.67
N VAL A 111 -20.41 5.59 3.18
CA VAL A 111 -20.33 6.55 4.29
C VAL A 111 -20.20 7.95 3.76
N ARG A 112 -21.08 8.83 4.18
CA ARG A 112 -21.09 10.23 3.78
C ARG A 112 -19.84 10.96 4.27
N VAL A 113 -19.36 11.90 3.45
CA VAL A 113 -18.26 12.79 3.76
C VAL A 113 -18.77 14.21 3.76
N LEU A 114 -18.35 15.00 4.74
CA LEU A 114 -18.66 16.43 4.84
C LEU A 114 -17.94 17.22 3.74
N GLU A 115 -18.38 18.44 3.46
CA GLU A 115 -17.72 19.33 2.48
C GLU A 115 -16.23 19.60 2.80
N THR A 116 -15.85 19.44 4.06
CA THR A 116 -14.46 19.54 4.53
C THR A 116 -13.58 18.33 4.16
N GLY A 117 -14.16 17.26 3.60
CA GLY A 117 -13.45 16.00 3.29
C GLY A 117 -13.31 15.05 4.48
N VAL A 118 -13.92 15.35 5.62
CA VAL A 118 -13.93 14.49 6.82
C VAL A 118 -15.16 13.58 6.80
N LEU A 119 -15.02 12.34 7.29
CA LEU A 119 -16.15 11.42 7.46
C LEU A 119 -17.22 12.04 8.38
N ASP A 120 -18.47 11.86 7.99
CA ASP A 120 -19.61 12.25 8.79
C ASP A 120 -19.86 11.20 9.89
N LEU A 121 -19.24 11.41 11.05
CA LEU A 121 -19.33 10.48 12.16
C LEU A 121 -20.73 10.40 12.77
N GLU A 122 -21.52 11.49 12.72
CA GLU A 122 -22.90 11.47 13.20
C GLU A 122 -23.77 10.55 12.32
N ALA A 123 -23.57 10.57 11.01
CA ALA A 123 -24.26 9.66 10.09
C ALA A 123 -23.79 8.20 10.25
N LEU A 124 -22.60 7.97 10.79
CA LEU A 124 -22.06 6.63 11.04
C LEU A 124 -22.62 6.01 12.32
N GLU A 125 -22.81 6.80 13.40
CA GLU A 125 -23.32 6.32 14.69
C GLU A 125 -24.80 5.89 14.65
N VAL A 126 -25.56 6.33 13.68
CA VAL A 126 -26.99 6.02 13.53
C VAL A 126 -27.24 4.69 12.79
N ARG A 127 -26.19 3.98 12.37
CA ARG A 127 -26.25 2.68 11.64
C ARG A 127 -25.89 1.52 12.53
#